data_386eece62352e53710ae1460c96d0754
#
_entry.id   386eece62352e53710ae1460c96d0754
#
_cell.length_a   1.000
_cell.length_b   1.000
_cell.length_c   1.000
_cell.angle_alpha   90.00
_cell.angle_beta   90.00
_cell.angle_gamma   90.00
#
_symmetry.space_group_name_H-M   'P 1'
#
loop_
_entity.id
_entity.type
_entity.pdbx_description
1 polymer ?
#
loop_
_entity_poly.entity_id
_entity_poly.type
_entity_poly.pdbx_seq_one_letter_code
_entity_poly.pdbx_strand_id
1 'polypeptide(L)'
;VSRARRKKEGYSVAVKLFVSDLDGTMLPSRSAVSPENIAAVRRAAEAGVVVTIATGRMFEAALPVAEALGLDVPIISYNGALIKSPSGRVYEEHTLDAQLARDIISFCHARDWYIQEYSGGRLRYEKACDESRAYEASQGVPGIAVGRAGMLEHAAGNCKLLLATQGREITITRAEEIAEAFGAQVDVTRSADTLIEIVPKGISKATALRTLAAKLGIPAEETMAIGDA
;
A
#
# COMPACT_ATOMS: atom_id res chain seq x y z
N VAL A 1 -53.74 -13.95 24.90
CA VAL A 1 -52.33 -14.36 24.81
C VAL A 1 -51.57 -13.30 23.99
N SER A 2 -50.97 -12.35 24.72
CA SER A 2 -50.21 -11.23 24.16
C SER A 2 -48.80 -11.69 23.79
N ARG A 3 -48.47 -11.70 22.50
CA ARG A 3 -47.08 -11.86 22.00
C ARG A 3 -46.37 -10.54 22.16
N ALA A 4 -45.56 -10.40 23.19
CA ALA A 4 -44.63 -9.31 23.34
C ALA A 4 -43.61 -9.36 22.17
N ARG A 5 -43.66 -8.40 21.24
CA ARG A 5 -42.61 -8.14 20.28
C ARG A 5 -41.40 -7.62 21.05
N ARG A 6 -40.36 -8.45 21.23
CA ARG A 6 -39.03 -7.96 21.60
C ARG A 6 -38.53 -7.06 20.47
N LYS A 7 -38.49 -5.74 20.71
CA LYS A 7 -37.67 -4.82 19.93
C LYS A 7 -36.21 -5.28 20.05
N LYS A 8 -35.62 -5.75 18.97
CA LYS A 8 -34.17 -5.80 18.86
C LYS A 8 -33.71 -4.33 18.84
N GLU A 9 -33.16 -3.85 19.93
CA GLU A 9 -32.36 -2.65 19.96
C GLU A 9 -31.10 -2.97 19.12
N GLY A 10 -31.13 -2.60 17.85
CA GLY A 10 -29.97 -2.61 17.01
C GLY A 10 -29.07 -1.46 17.47
N TYR A 11 -27.93 -1.78 18.07
CA TYR A 11 -26.86 -0.82 18.26
C TYR A 11 -26.40 -0.42 16.86
N SER A 12 -26.83 0.75 16.38
CA SER A 12 -26.29 1.40 15.20
C SER A 12 -25.01 2.08 15.65
N VAL A 13 -23.88 1.40 15.48
CA VAL A 13 -22.58 2.06 15.65
C VAL A 13 -22.41 2.97 14.44
N ALA A 14 -22.26 4.27 14.68
CA ALA A 14 -22.02 5.22 13.61
C ALA A 14 -20.56 5.08 13.15
N VAL A 15 -20.34 4.79 11.87
CA VAL A 15 -19.00 4.77 11.27
C VAL A 15 -18.43 6.19 11.28
N LYS A 16 -17.25 6.36 11.88
CA LYS A 16 -16.51 7.63 11.92
C LYS A 16 -15.26 7.63 11.04
N LEU A 17 -14.70 6.44 10.78
CA LEU A 17 -13.57 6.28 9.86
C LEU A 17 -13.94 5.22 8.82
N PHE A 18 -13.86 5.61 7.55
CA PHE A 18 -14.02 4.71 6.41
C PHE A 18 -12.73 4.66 5.62
N VAL A 19 -12.23 3.45 5.39
CA VAL A 19 -10.98 3.20 4.67
C VAL A 19 -11.24 2.29 3.49
N SER A 20 -10.86 2.72 2.31
CA SER A 20 -10.98 1.92 1.08
C SER A 20 -9.61 1.54 0.52
N ASP A 21 -9.48 0.30 0.06
CA ASP A 21 -8.42 -0.03 -0.89
C ASP A 21 -8.64 0.72 -2.20
N LEU A 22 -7.60 0.83 -3.02
CA LEU A 22 -7.66 1.48 -4.34
C LEU A 22 -7.90 0.47 -5.46
N ASP A 23 -6.93 -0.38 -5.73
CA ASP A 23 -6.93 -1.26 -6.90
C ASP A 23 -7.94 -2.40 -6.70
N GLY A 24 -8.87 -2.57 -7.64
CA GLY A 24 -9.95 -3.55 -7.53
C GLY A 24 -11.14 -3.11 -6.67
N THR A 25 -11.02 -2.02 -5.89
CA THR A 25 -12.07 -1.52 -5.00
C THR A 25 -12.53 -0.13 -5.41
N MET A 26 -11.78 0.92 -5.09
CA MET A 26 -12.11 2.31 -5.48
C MET A 26 -11.83 2.54 -6.96
N LEU A 27 -10.87 1.82 -7.53
CA LEU A 27 -10.44 1.84 -8.93
C LEU A 27 -10.67 0.46 -9.57
N PRO A 28 -11.88 0.15 -10.06
CA PRO A 28 -12.20 -1.19 -10.59
C PRO A 28 -11.33 -1.63 -11.77
N SER A 29 -10.81 -0.68 -12.56
CA SER A 29 -10.04 -0.95 -13.79
C SER A 29 -8.72 -0.20 -13.87
N ARG A 30 -8.12 0.22 -12.74
CA ARG A 30 -6.93 1.09 -12.67
C ARG A 30 -7.09 2.43 -13.41
N SER A 31 -8.31 2.77 -13.79
CA SER A 31 -8.71 4.03 -14.40
C SER A 31 -8.90 5.12 -13.33
N ALA A 32 -9.32 6.29 -13.77
CA ALA A 32 -9.68 7.37 -12.85
C ALA A 32 -10.83 6.96 -11.91
N VAL A 33 -10.91 7.60 -10.75
CA VAL A 33 -12.04 7.43 -9.82
C VAL A 33 -13.33 7.84 -10.51
N SER A 34 -14.37 7.04 -10.36
CA SER A 34 -15.65 7.36 -10.97
C SER A 34 -16.31 8.59 -10.31
N PRO A 35 -17.11 9.38 -11.06
CA PRO A 35 -17.87 10.49 -10.49
C PRO A 35 -18.78 10.06 -9.33
N GLU A 36 -19.31 8.83 -9.38
CA GLU A 36 -20.17 8.26 -8.34
C GLU A 36 -19.39 8.03 -7.06
N ASN A 37 -18.14 7.50 -7.14
CA ASN A 37 -17.28 7.32 -6.00
C ASN A 37 -16.85 8.66 -5.38
N ILE A 38 -16.51 9.66 -6.21
CA ILE A 38 -16.21 11.01 -5.73
C ILE A 38 -17.42 11.60 -4.98
N ALA A 39 -18.62 11.49 -5.55
CA ALA A 39 -19.83 11.99 -4.91
C ALA A 39 -20.16 11.24 -3.61
N ALA A 40 -19.92 9.92 -3.55
CA ALA A 40 -20.14 9.13 -2.35
C ALA A 40 -19.17 9.51 -1.23
N VAL A 41 -17.88 9.66 -1.53
CA VAL A 41 -16.86 10.12 -0.59
C VAL A 41 -17.19 11.49 -0.04
N ARG A 42 -17.60 12.43 -0.91
CA ARG A 42 -18.02 13.77 -0.49
C ARG A 42 -19.20 13.73 0.49
N ARG A 43 -20.26 12.96 0.17
CA ARG A 43 -21.40 12.80 1.07
C ARG A 43 -21.03 12.21 2.42
N ALA A 44 -20.11 11.25 2.43
CA ALA A 44 -19.61 10.66 3.69
C ALA A 44 -18.85 11.70 4.53
N ALA A 45 -17.99 12.48 3.90
CA ALA A 45 -17.24 13.56 4.56
C ALA A 45 -18.19 14.65 5.10
N GLU A 46 -19.21 15.07 4.33
CA GLU A 46 -20.25 16.02 4.75
C GLU A 46 -21.07 15.49 5.94
N ALA A 47 -21.22 14.15 6.06
CA ALA A 47 -21.86 13.51 7.20
C ALA A 47 -20.92 13.37 8.42
N GLY A 48 -19.70 13.87 8.36
CA GLY A 48 -18.70 13.83 9.44
C GLY A 48 -17.89 12.55 9.51
N VAL A 49 -17.92 11.69 8.46
CA VAL A 49 -17.09 10.49 8.37
C VAL A 49 -15.72 10.89 7.81
N VAL A 50 -14.66 10.52 8.52
CA VAL A 50 -13.29 10.60 7.98
C VAL A 50 -13.14 9.51 6.92
N VAL A 51 -12.86 9.89 5.68
CA VAL A 51 -12.65 8.94 4.56
C VAL A 51 -11.18 8.97 4.16
N THR A 52 -10.56 7.80 4.06
CA THR A 52 -9.18 7.68 3.57
C THR A 52 -8.98 6.42 2.74
N ILE A 53 -7.77 6.25 2.23
CA ILE A 53 -7.37 5.10 1.41
C ILE A 53 -6.20 4.35 2.04
N ALA A 54 -6.14 3.01 1.79
CA ALA A 54 -5.05 2.14 2.19
C ALA A 54 -4.62 1.28 0.99
N THR A 55 -3.42 1.49 0.48
CA THR A 55 -2.97 0.90 -0.78
C THR A 55 -1.54 0.35 -0.72
N GLY A 56 -1.25 -0.62 -1.60
CA GLY A 56 0.12 -1.06 -1.88
C GLY A 56 0.91 -0.10 -2.77
N ARG A 57 0.25 0.87 -3.41
CA ARG A 57 0.92 1.88 -4.23
C ARG A 57 1.90 2.72 -3.41
N MET A 58 2.91 3.27 -4.09
CA MET A 58 3.72 4.33 -3.50
C MET A 58 2.86 5.59 -3.28
N PHE A 59 3.27 6.43 -2.34
CA PHE A 59 2.52 7.64 -1.98
C PHE A 59 2.29 8.54 -3.19
N GLU A 60 3.30 8.73 -4.00
CA GLU A 60 3.29 9.59 -5.18
C GLU A 60 2.31 9.09 -6.27
N ALA A 61 2.06 7.78 -6.33
CA ALA A 61 1.06 7.18 -7.22
C ALA A 61 -0.36 7.22 -6.63
N ALA A 62 -0.48 7.25 -5.31
CA ALA A 62 -1.77 7.33 -4.61
C ALA A 62 -2.27 8.79 -4.45
N LEU A 63 -1.36 9.76 -4.37
CA LEU A 63 -1.68 11.17 -4.13
C LEU A 63 -2.67 11.76 -5.15
N PRO A 64 -2.51 11.60 -6.47
CA PRO A 64 -3.47 12.13 -7.45
C PRO A 64 -4.88 11.57 -7.26
N VAL A 65 -5.00 10.31 -6.80
CA VAL A 65 -6.30 9.69 -6.51
C VAL A 65 -6.93 10.30 -5.25
N ALA A 66 -6.12 10.50 -4.20
CA ALA A 66 -6.58 11.17 -2.98
C ALA A 66 -7.03 12.60 -3.25
N GLU A 67 -6.32 13.35 -4.07
CA GLU A 67 -6.67 14.70 -4.51
C GLU A 67 -7.98 14.72 -5.31
N ALA A 68 -8.16 13.79 -6.25
CA ALA A 68 -9.40 13.66 -7.03
C ALA A 68 -10.62 13.33 -6.15
N LEU A 69 -10.42 12.58 -5.07
CA LEU A 69 -11.43 12.28 -4.05
C LEU A 69 -11.67 13.47 -3.09
N GLY A 70 -10.83 14.50 -3.12
CA GLY A 70 -10.89 15.63 -2.20
C GLY A 70 -10.47 15.27 -0.76
N LEU A 71 -9.59 14.27 -0.60
CA LEU A 71 -9.13 13.83 0.71
C LEU A 71 -8.08 14.80 1.27
N ASP A 72 -8.28 15.26 2.49
CA ASP A 72 -7.31 16.09 3.27
C ASP A 72 -6.82 15.35 4.52
N VAL A 73 -7.03 14.06 4.57
CA VAL A 73 -6.65 13.18 5.68
C VAL A 73 -5.42 12.35 5.31
N PRO A 74 -4.65 11.84 6.30
CA PRO A 74 -3.52 10.96 6.00
C PRO A 74 -3.95 9.72 5.25
N ILE A 75 -3.20 9.36 4.21
CA ILE A 75 -3.38 8.13 3.42
C ILE A 75 -2.35 7.08 3.82
N ILE A 76 -2.74 5.83 3.74
CA ILE A 76 -1.89 4.67 4.01
C ILE A 76 -1.36 4.15 2.67
N SER A 77 -0.05 4.17 2.50
CA SER A 77 0.64 3.75 1.27
C SER A 77 1.73 2.69 1.56
N TYR A 78 2.33 2.12 0.52
CA TYR A 78 3.37 1.08 0.62
C TYR A 78 2.94 -0.09 1.54
N ASN A 79 1.70 -0.59 1.38
CA ASN A 79 1.12 -1.66 2.22
C ASN A 79 1.08 -1.35 3.72
N GLY A 80 1.08 -0.08 4.11
CA GLY A 80 1.07 0.34 5.50
C GLY A 80 2.40 0.89 6.00
N ALA A 81 3.47 0.84 5.21
CA ALA A 81 4.77 1.34 5.63
C ALA A 81 4.85 2.86 5.72
N LEU A 82 3.93 3.60 5.10
CA LEU A 82 3.87 5.06 5.19
C LEU A 82 2.43 5.55 5.42
N ILE A 83 2.26 6.36 6.46
CA ILE A 83 1.04 7.15 6.72
C ILE A 83 1.41 8.62 6.56
N LYS A 84 0.89 9.26 5.51
CA LYS A 84 1.26 10.63 5.15
C LYS A 84 0.05 11.39 4.61
N SER A 85 -0.10 12.66 5.00
CA SER A 85 -1.17 13.51 4.45
C SER A 85 -0.81 14.03 3.05
N PRO A 86 -1.80 14.40 2.23
CA PRO A 86 -1.57 15.07 0.95
C PRO A 86 -0.72 16.34 1.11
N SER A 87 -0.85 17.06 2.21
CA SER A 87 -0.04 18.25 2.54
C SER A 87 1.43 17.95 2.86
N GLY A 88 1.84 16.67 2.90
CA GLY A 88 3.22 16.25 3.10
C GLY A 88 3.60 15.91 4.55
N ARG A 89 2.71 16.06 5.54
CA ARG A 89 2.99 15.67 6.93
C ARG A 89 3.05 14.15 7.06
N VAL A 90 4.18 13.63 7.53
CA VAL A 90 4.37 12.22 7.86
C VAL A 90 3.83 11.96 9.29
N TYR A 91 2.96 10.98 9.42
CA TYR A 91 2.38 10.51 10.69
C TYR A 91 3.09 9.27 11.19
N GLU A 92 3.51 8.41 10.27
CA GLU A 92 4.28 7.19 10.56
C GLU A 92 5.00 6.74 9.31
N GLU A 93 6.23 6.27 9.47
CA GLU A 93 7.05 5.71 8.39
C GLU A 93 7.87 4.54 8.93
N HIS A 94 7.81 3.42 8.25
CA HIS A 94 8.58 2.24 8.51
C HIS A 94 9.44 1.92 7.29
N THR A 95 10.74 1.81 7.48
CA THR A 95 11.68 1.48 6.41
C THR A 95 12.41 0.20 6.73
N LEU A 96 12.83 -0.52 5.70
CA LEU A 96 13.75 -1.63 5.84
C LEU A 96 15.09 -1.12 6.41
N ASP A 97 15.72 -1.90 7.25
CA ASP A 97 17.12 -1.65 7.60
C ASP A 97 17.97 -1.59 6.33
N ALA A 98 18.91 -0.63 6.28
CA ALA A 98 19.69 -0.37 5.08
C ALA A 98 20.56 -1.56 4.66
N GLN A 99 21.11 -2.33 5.64
CA GLN A 99 21.90 -3.50 5.31
C GLN A 99 21.02 -4.64 4.83
N LEU A 100 19.88 -4.88 5.49
CA LEU A 100 18.89 -5.85 5.06
C LEU A 100 18.39 -5.56 3.63
N ALA A 101 18.10 -4.31 3.29
CA ALA A 101 17.71 -3.93 1.94
C ALA A 101 18.82 -4.23 0.93
N ARG A 102 20.10 -3.92 1.25
CA ARG A 102 21.24 -4.30 0.41
C ARG A 102 21.39 -5.80 0.22
N ASP A 103 21.17 -6.59 1.27
CA ASP A 103 21.28 -8.04 1.22
C ASP A 103 20.18 -8.63 0.31
N ILE A 104 18.94 -8.15 0.43
CA ILE A 104 17.83 -8.58 -0.42
C ILE A 104 18.09 -8.18 -1.89
N ILE A 105 18.53 -6.94 -2.15
CA ILE A 105 18.86 -6.47 -3.50
C ILE A 105 19.99 -7.33 -4.10
N SER A 106 21.04 -7.59 -3.32
CA SER A 106 22.17 -8.42 -3.74
C SER A 106 21.75 -9.87 -4.02
N PHE A 107 20.88 -10.43 -3.19
CA PHE A 107 20.30 -11.76 -3.37
C PHE A 107 19.55 -11.87 -4.71
N CYS A 108 18.76 -10.85 -5.06
CA CYS A 108 18.06 -10.78 -6.34
C CYS A 108 19.02 -10.59 -7.51
N HIS A 109 20.00 -9.70 -7.39
CA HIS A 109 21.00 -9.44 -8.42
C HIS A 109 21.87 -10.67 -8.73
N ALA A 110 22.21 -11.49 -7.72
CA ALA A 110 22.96 -12.74 -7.90
C ALA A 110 22.20 -13.79 -8.71
N ARG A 111 20.87 -13.63 -8.84
CA ARG A 111 19.96 -14.52 -9.59
C ARG A 111 19.48 -13.90 -10.89
N ASP A 112 19.96 -12.72 -11.23
CA ASP A 112 19.49 -11.88 -12.35
C ASP A 112 17.96 -11.65 -12.29
N TRP A 113 17.41 -11.49 -11.08
CA TRP A 113 16.00 -11.14 -10.89
C TRP A 113 15.82 -9.62 -10.93
N TYR A 114 14.78 -9.19 -11.63
CA TYR A 114 14.36 -7.79 -11.57
C TYR A 114 13.87 -7.45 -10.17
N ILE A 115 14.41 -6.36 -9.62
CA ILE A 115 13.98 -5.78 -8.37
C ILE A 115 13.98 -4.26 -8.49
N GLN A 116 13.03 -3.61 -7.83
CA GLN A 116 12.93 -2.16 -7.72
C GLN A 116 12.79 -1.72 -6.27
N GLU A 117 13.23 -0.51 -5.99
CA GLU A 117 13.23 0.10 -4.67
C GLU A 117 12.47 1.41 -4.63
N TYR A 118 12.07 1.80 -3.42
CA TYR A 118 11.28 3.01 -3.17
C TYR A 118 11.86 3.76 -1.97
N SER A 119 12.76 4.67 -2.22
CA SER A 119 13.35 5.51 -1.19
C SER A 119 13.19 6.99 -1.53
N GLY A 120 12.87 7.82 -0.53
CA GLY A 120 12.68 9.26 -0.70
C GLY A 120 11.63 9.65 -1.74
N GLY A 121 10.55 8.88 -1.87
CA GLY A 121 9.47 9.12 -2.84
C GLY A 121 9.88 8.87 -4.30
N ARG A 122 10.93 8.09 -4.55
CA ARG A 122 11.43 7.78 -5.88
C ARG A 122 11.38 6.28 -6.14
N LEU A 123 10.93 5.91 -7.34
CA LEU A 123 11.04 4.57 -7.88
C LEU A 123 12.41 4.41 -8.57
N ARG A 124 13.19 3.40 -8.18
CA ARG A 124 14.49 3.10 -8.80
C ARG A 124 14.60 1.63 -9.14
N TYR A 125 15.39 1.33 -10.15
CA TYR A 125 15.72 -0.02 -10.61
C TYR A 125 17.11 -0.04 -11.28
N GLU A 126 17.67 -1.23 -11.48
CA GLU A 126 18.99 -1.39 -12.11
C GLU A 126 19.03 -0.75 -13.51
N LYS A 127 18.11 -1.17 -14.37
CA LYS A 127 18.01 -0.71 -15.77
C LYS A 127 16.56 -0.75 -16.25
N ALA A 128 16.22 0.06 -17.23
CA ALA A 128 14.91 0.01 -17.86
C ALA A 128 14.72 -1.33 -18.62
N CYS A 129 13.62 -2.00 -18.35
CA CYS A 129 13.22 -3.26 -18.96
C CYS A 129 11.69 -3.28 -19.15
N ASP A 130 11.13 -4.38 -19.64
CA ASP A 130 9.69 -4.45 -19.86
C ASP A 130 8.91 -4.41 -18.56
N GLU A 131 9.44 -5.05 -17.50
CA GLU A 131 8.86 -5.03 -16.16
C GLU A 131 8.80 -3.61 -15.58
N SER A 132 9.90 -2.83 -15.68
CA SER A 132 9.93 -1.45 -15.18
C SER A 132 8.96 -0.56 -15.95
N ARG A 133 8.94 -0.64 -17.28
CA ARG A 133 8.03 0.13 -18.13
C ARG A 133 6.56 -0.19 -17.87
N ALA A 134 6.23 -1.48 -17.73
CA ALA A 134 4.88 -1.92 -17.40
C ALA A 134 4.44 -1.40 -16.02
N TYR A 135 5.34 -1.44 -15.03
CA TYR A 135 5.07 -0.92 -13.69
C TYR A 135 4.86 0.59 -13.70
N GLU A 136 5.78 1.37 -14.31
CA GLU A 136 5.66 2.83 -14.46
C GLU A 136 4.32 3.22 -15.11
N ALA A 137 3.96 2.56 -16.21
CA ALA A 137 2.68 2.80 -16.89
C ALA A 137 1.48 2.49 -15.99
N SER A 138 1.57 1.44 -15.18
CA SER A 138 0.48 1.03 -14.28
C SER A 138 0.31 1.96 -13.09
N GLN A 139 1.40 2.57 -12.61
CA GLN A 139 1.39 3.44 -11.43
C GLN A 139 1.32 4.93 -11.78
N GLY A 140 1.61 5.30 -13.02
CA GLY A 140 1.66 6.69 -13.46
C GLY A 140 2.84 7.47 -12.88
N VAL A 141 3.91 6.79 -12.48
CA VAL A 141 5.12 7.42 -11.91
C VAL A 141 6.36 6.98 -12.67
N PRO A 142 7.27 7.92 -13.00
CA PRO A 142 8.52 7.59 -13.66
C PRO A 142 9.51 6.93 -12.69
N GLY A 143 10.25 5.95 -13.19
CA GLY A 143 11.35 5.35 -12.47
C GLY A 143 12.71 5.89 -12.94
N ILE A 144 13.74 5.61 -12.18
CA ILE A 144 15.11 6.04 -12.42
C ILE A 144 16.01 4.81 -12.52
N ALA A 145 16.68 4.64 -13.67
CA ALA A 145 17.69 3.61 -13.82
C ALA A 145 18.99 4.08 -13.14
N VAL A 146 19.43 3.36 -12.11
CA VAL A 146 20.59 3.75 -11.29
C VAL A 146 21.76 2.76 -11.38
N GLY A 147 21.61 1.65 -12.09
CA GLY A 147 22.59 0.56 -12.13
C GLY A 147 22.64 -0.24 -10.81
N ARG A 148 23.33 -1.40 -10.82
CA ARG A 148 23.45 -2.26 -9.62
C ARG A 148 24.09 -1.54 -8.44
N ALA A 149 25.13 -0.75 -8.68
CA ALA A 149 25.80 0.01 -7.62
C ALA A 149 24.85 1.06 -7.01
N GLY A 150 24.13 1.82 -7.86
CA GLY A 150 23.16 2.82 -7.40
C GLY A 150 22.03 2.23 -6.60
N MET A 151 21.53 1.02 -6.93
CA MET A 151 20.54 0.31 -6.12
C MET A 151 21.06 0.05 -4.70
N LEU A 152 22.33 -0.31 -4.53
CA LEU A 152 22.94 -0.54 -3.22
C LEU A 152 23.22 0.77 -2.46
N GLU A 153 23.54 1.85 -3.16
CA GLU A 153 23.73 3.18 -2.58
C GLU A 153 22.42 3.75 -2.02
N HIS A 154 21.30 3.52 -2.71
CA HIS A 154 19.97 4.01 -2.34
C HIS A 154 19.18 3.03 -1.45
N ALA A 155 19.79 1.96 -0.95
CA ALA A 155 19.11 0.94 -0.16
C ALA A 155 18.51 1.45 1.16
N ALA A 156 19.01 2.57 1.71
CA ALA A 156 18.46 3.18 2.92
C ALA A 156 17.13 3.90 2.64
N GLY A 157 16.21 3.85 3.63
CA GLY A 157 14.94 4.59 3.55
C GLY A 157 13.88 3.94 2.63
N ASN A 158 14.03 2.66 2.33
CA ASN A 158 13.06 1.92 1.53
C ASN A 158 11.86 1.48 2.38
N CYS A 159 10.69 2.04 2.10
CA CYS A 159 9.42 1.57 2.68
C CYS A 159 9.01 0.19 2.15
N LYS A 160 9.47 -0.15 0.94
CA LYS A 160 9.13 -1.39 0.23
C LYS A 160 10.22 -1.71 -0.79
N LEU A 161 10.43 -3.00 -1.05
CA LEU A 161 11.06 -3.51 -2.26
C LEU A 161 10.00 -4.30 -3.05
N LEU A 162 10.14 -4.35 -4.38
CA LEU A 162 9.21 -5.07 -5.23
C LEU A 162 9.95 -5.80 -6.34
N LEU A 163 9.57 -7.06 -6.57
CA LEU A 163 9.97 -7.82 -7.75
C LEU A 163 8.77 -7.92 -8.70
N ALA A 164 8.99 -7.60 -9.97
CA ALA A 164 8.07 -7.99 -11.03
C ALA A 164 8.60 -9.26 -11.71
N THR A 165 7.70 -10.17 -12.04
CA THR A 165 8.02 -11.49 -12.59
C THR A 165 7.17 -11.77 -13.83
N GLN A 166 7.46 -12.88 -14.53
CA GLN A 166 6.79 -13.25 -15.77
C GLN A 166 5.83 -14.44 -15.60
N GLY A 167 5.08 -14.48 -14.49
CA GLY A 167 4.04 -15.49 -14.30
C GLY A 167 3.94 -16.02 -12.88
N ARG A 168 2.79 -16.61 -12.59
CA ARG A 168 2.37 -17.02 -11.25
C ARG A 168 3.32 -18.03 -10.59
N GLU A 169 3.77 -19.06 -11.31
CA GLU A 169 4.65 -20.10 -10.75
C GLU A 169 6.00 -19.52 -10.35
N ILE A 170 6.60 -18.69 -11.21
CA ILE A 170 7.85 -17.99 -10.93
C ILE A 170 7.69 -17.06 -9.71
N THR A 171 6.56 -16.37 -9.63
CA THR A 171 6.26 -15.49 -8.49
C THR A 171 6.18 -16.26 -7.18
N ILE A 172 5.50 -17.42 -7.18
CA ILE A 172 5.40 -18.28 -6.00
C ILE A 172 6.80 -18.72 -5.56
N THR A 173 7.57 -19.35 -6.47
CA THR A 173 8.90 -19.88 -6.16
C THR A 173 9.84 -18.80 -5.63
N ARG A 174 9.90 -17.63 -6.28
CA ARG A 174 10.77 -16.53 -5.84
C ARG A 174 10.31 -15.93 -4.51
N ALA A 175 9.01 -15.84 -4.26
CA ALA A 175 8.50 -15.36 -2.99
C ALA A 175 8.85 -16.33 -1.84
N GLU A 176 8.80 -17.64 -2.07
CA GLU A 176 9.21 -18.67 -1.11
C GLU A 176 10.71 -18.60 -0.83
N GLU A 177 11.57 -18.47 -1.85
CA GLU A 177 13.01 -18.31 -1.66
C GLU A 177 13.37 -17.06 -0.85
N ILE A 178 12.71 -15.93 -1.11
CA ILE A 178 12.91 -14.69 -0.35
C ILE A 178 12.42 -14.87 1.09
N ALA A 179 11.25 -15.50 1.27
CA ALA A 179 10.70 -15.74 2.61
C ALA A 179 11.56 -16.70 3.43
N GLU A 180 12.14 -17.72 2.81
CA GLU A 180 13.10 -18.63 3.46
C GLU A 180 14.36 -17.89 3.91
N ALA A 181 14.91 -17.03 3.05
CA ALA A 181 16.16 -16.31 3.34
C ALA A 181 15.98 -15.15 4.32
N PHE A 182 14.86 -14.40 4.25
CA PHE A 182 14.70 -13.13 4.96
C PHE A 182 13.40 -13.02 5.78
N GLY A 183 12.51 -14.00 5.76
CA GLY A 183 11.17 -13.92 6.37
C GLY A 183 11.14 -13.74 7.88
N ALA A 184 12.29 -13.90 8.58
CA ALA A 184 12.42 -13.52 9.97
C ALA A 184 12.40 -11.99 10.19
N GLN A 185 12.80 -11.21 9.17
CA GLN A 185 13.02 -9.76 9.25
C GLN A 185 12.06 -8.95 8.36
N VAL A 186 11.43 -9.60 7.38
CA VAL A 186 10.48 -8.96 6.45
C VAL A 186 9.20 -9.77 6.31
N ASP A 187 8.14 -9.10 5.86
CA ASP A 187 6.97 -9.77 5.33
C ASP A 187 7.02 -9.75 3.80
N VAL A 188 6.80 -10.93 3.22
CA VAL A 188 6.79 -11.16 1.77
C VAL A 188 5.37 -11.48 1.35
N THR A 189 4.81 -10.67 0.46
CA THR A 189 3.44 -10.85 -0.04
C THR A 189 3.40 -10.86 -1.55
N ARG A 190 2.36 -11.46 -2.11
CA ARG A 190 2.09 -11.45 -3.54
C ARG A 190 0.82 -10.63 -3.78
N SER A 191 0.97 -9.45 -4.36
CA SER A 191 -0.16 -8.56 -4.65
C SER A 191 -0.80 -8.83 -6.03
N ALA A 192 -0.13 -9.62 -6.86
CA ALA A 192 -0.62 -10.08 -8.15
C ALA A 192 0.11 -11.39 -8.56
N ASP A 193 -0.34 -12.00 -9.63
CA ASP A 193 0.31 -13.18 -10.21
C ASP A 193 1.75 -12.94 -10.70
N THR A 194 2.16 -11.68 -10.79
CA THR A 194 3.47 -11.26 -11.29
C THR A 194 4.21 -10.29 -10.35
N LEU A 195 3.71 -10.05 -9.13
CA LEU A 195 4.30 -9.08 -8.21
C LEU A 195 4.58 -9.70 -6.84
N ILE A 196 5.79 -9.50 -6.35
CA ILE A 196 6.22 -9.84 -4.99
C ILE A 196 6.58 -8.54 -4.29
N GLU A 197 5.98 -8.29 -3.14
CA GLU A 197 6.23 -7.11 -2.32
C GLU A 197 6.88 -7.51 -1.01
N ILE A 198 7.93 -6.78 -0.63
CA ILE A 198 8.72 -7.01 0.56
C ILE A 198 8.65 -5.74 1.40
N VAL A 199 8.10 -5.86 2.60
CA VAL A 199 7.93 -4.75 3.56
C VAL A 199 8.57 -5.11 4.90
N PRO A 200 8.86 -4.11 5.77
CA PRO A 200 9.34 -4.38 7.12
C PRO A 200 8.42 -5.34 7.87
N LYS A 201 8.99 -6.19 8.72
CA LYS A 201 8.25 -7.22 9.48
C LYS A 201 7.13 -6.62 10.33
N GLY A 202 5.94 -7.23 10.26
CA GLY A 202 4.75 -6.82 11.02
C GLY A 202 4.00 -5.62 10.43
N ILE A 203 4.45 -5.09 9.30
CA ILE A 203 3.80 -3.97 8.62
C ILE A 203 2.75 -4.48 7.64
N SER A 204 1.55 -3.92 7.75
CA SER A 204 0.43 -4.23 6.85
C SER A 204 -0.55 -3.05 6.80
N LYS A 205 -1.43 -3.02 5.79
CA LYS A 205 -2.55 -2.07 5.74
C LYS A 205 -3.37 -2.11 7.03
N ALA A 206 -3.56 -3.30 7.62
CA ALA A 206 -4.34 -3.48 8.85
C ALA A 206 -3.64 -2.89 10.08
N THR A 207 -2.32 -3.08 10.23
CA THR A 207 -1.56 -2.47 11.34
C THR A 207 -1.53 -0.95 11.20
N ALA A 208 -1.29 -0.42 10.01
CA ALA A 208 -1.31 1.00 9.72
C ALA A 208 -2.69 1.63 9.95
N LEU A 209 -3.78 0.92 9.60
CA LEU A 209 -5.14 1.39 9.88
C LEU A 209 -5.39 1.53 11.38
N ARG A 210 -4.97 0.55 12.20
CA ARG A 210 -5.10 0.65 13.67
C ARG A 210 -4.32 1.85 14.21
N THR A 211 -3.10 2.07 13.72
CA THR A 211 -2.29 3.23 14.07
C THR A 211 -2.99 4.53 13.69
N LEU A 212 -3.51 4.64 12.46
CA LEU A 212 -4.20 5.85 12.01
C LEU A 212 -5.46 6.10 12.83
N ALA A 213 -6.30 5.09 13.06
CA ALA A 213 -7.51 5.21 13.88
C ALA A 213 -7.18 5.70 15.31
N ALA A 214 -6.14 5.13 15.93
CA ALA A 214 -5.68 5.57 17.25
C ALA A 214 -5.19 7.04 17.24
N LYS A 215 -4.43 7.46 16.21
CA LYS A 215 -3.96 8.85 16.06
C LYS A 215 -5.12 9.84 15.84
N LEU A 216 -6.23 9.39 15.26
CA LEU A 216 -7.45 10.17 15.07
C LEU A 216 -8.41 10.10 16.28
N GLY A 217 -8.12 9.28 17.27
CA GLY A 217 -9.00 9.05 18.43
C GLY A 217 -10.29 8.32 18.09
N ILE A 218 -10.30 7.52 17.01
CA ILE A 218 -11.47 6.78 16.53
C ILE A 218 -11.32 5.30 16.94
N PRO A 219 -12.26 4.73 17.73
CA PRO A 219 -12.19 3.34 18.13
C PRO A 219 -12.46 2.38 16.97
N ALA A 220 -12.00 1.13 17.11
CA ALA A 220 -12.09 0.12 16.05
C ALA A 220 -13.54 -0.18 15.64
N GLU A 221 -14.47 -0.18 16.60
CA GLU A 221 -15.90 -0.41 16.37
C GLU A 221 -16.59 0.70 15.55
N GLU A 222 -15.98 1.89 15.46
CA GLU A 222 -16.45 3.00 14.65
C GLU A 222 -15.64 3.13 13.32
N THR A 223 -14.78 2.12 13.04
CA THR A 223 -13.95 2.07 11.84
C THR A 223 -14.47 1.01 10.88
N MET A 224 -14.61 1.36 9.63
CA MET A 224 -15.00 0.45 8.54
C MET A 224 -13.92 0.45 7.46
N ALA A 225 -13.53 -0.74 7.01
CA ALA A 225 -12.60 -0.92 5.89
C ALA A 225 -13.23 -1.78 4.81
N ILE A 226 -12.94 -1.47 3.55
CA ILE A 226 -13.31 -2.30 2.39
C ILE A 226 -12.09 -2.52 1.49
N GLY A 227 -12.05 -3.68 0.87
CA GLY A 227 -11.00 -4.10 -0.05
C GLY A 227 -11.41 -5.40 -0.75
N ASP A 228 -10.68 -5.76 -1.80
CA ASP A 228 -10.90 -6.98 -2.60
C ASP A 228 -9.94 -8.12 -2.21
N ALA A 229 -9.03 -7.89 -1.24
CA ALA A 229 -8.04 -8.87 -0.75
C ALA A 229 -7.98 -8.90 0.78
#